data_efe9ee8c923740b88881c4c25ce25d88
#
_entry.id   efe9ee8c923740b88881c4c25ce25d88
#
_cell.length_a   1.000
_cell.length_b   1.000
_cell.length_c   1.000
_cell.angle_alpha   90.00
_cell.angle_beta   90.00
_cell.angle_gamma   90.00
#
_symmetry.space_group_name_H-M   'P 1'
#
loop_
_entity.id
_entity.type
_entity.pdbx_description
1 polymer ?
#
loop_
_entity_poly.entity_id
_entity_poly.type
_entity_poly.pdbx_seq_one_letter_code
_entity_poly.pdbx_strand_id
1 'polypeptide(L)'
;MSNIVGGDGRTHINSRLMRESLQNKDVLSNTDSERDLQIFPDVSLVSIGGQSIFDRGKDAILPLVAELVEIKKDRSVKMVIGVGGGTRVRHTISIAADLGLPVGGMAQLVGAMEELNAILLNTLLAPHGSMPMQRDHFWDLPLYFDAGITPIAISVPPYHFWEPPPAEGHLPTHGSDFGLFQLADVLGMKQAIFVKDEDGLYDKDPKKHKSAKKFGRITLADLMTQFPQDNILDQELFHAWKNAKNLKRIVIVNGLVPGQLTRALKGEDVGTVIVKEAARG
;
A
#
# COMPACT_ATOMS: atom_id res chain seq x y z
N MET A 1 -17.71 -18.24 -27.38
CA MET A 1 -16.56 -19.16 -27.27
C MET A 1 -16.96 -20.48 -27.95
N SER A 2 -16.13 -20.98 -28.87
CA SER A 2 -16.39 -22.26 -29.53
C SER A 2 -15.90 -23.40 -28.64
N ASN A 3 -16.70 -24.46 -28.54
CA ASN A 3 -16.29 -25.66 -27.84
C ASN A 3 -15.45 -26.57 -28.77
N ILE A 4 -14.41 -27.16 -28.24
CA ILE A 4 -13.58 -28.14 -28.96
C ILE A 4 -13.80 -29.48 -28.29
N VAL A 5 -14.06 -30.54 -29.09
CA VAL A 5 -14.09 -31.89 -28.59
C VAL A 5 -12.67 -32.43 -28.62
N GLY A 6 -12.13 -32.79 -27.47
CA GLY A 6 -10.79 -33.37 -27.35
C GLY A 6 -10.76 -34.81 -27.86
N GLY A 7 -9.54 -35.34 -28.10
CA GLY A 7 -9.33 -36.74 -28.46
C GLY A 7 -9.75 -37.74 -27.37
N ASP A 8 -9.99 -37.26 -26.16
CA ASP A 8 -10.54 -38.02 -25.01
C ASP A 8 -12.09 -38.02 -24.96
N GLY A 9 -12.75 -37.43 -25.97
CA GLY A 9 -14.20 -37.33 -26.06
C GLY A 9 -14.81 -36.25 -25.16
N ARG A 10 -14.00 -35.46 -24.44
CA ARG A 10 -14.46 -34.38 -23.58
C ARG A 10 -14.59 -33.06 -24.33
N THR A 11 -15.61 -32.29 -23.98
CA THR A 11 -15.78 -30.92 -24.49
C THR A 11 -14.90 -29.95 -23.69
N HIS A 12 -14.04 -29.24 -24.37
CA HIS A 12 -13.19 -28.21 -23.81
C HIS A 12 -13.60 -26.81 -24.31
N ILE A 13 -13.42 -25.82 -23.45
CA ILE A 13 -13.61 -24.42 -23.83
C ILE A 13 -12.41 -23.99 -24.66
N ASN A 14 -12.63 -23.44 -25.85
CA ASN A 14 -11.57 -22.84 -26.66
C ASN A 14 -11.10 -21.55 -26.02
N SER A 15 -9.96 -21.62 -25.33
CA SER A 15 -9.31 -20.48 -24.65
C SER A 15 -7.90 -20.31 -25.17
N ARG A 16 -7.45 -19.07 -25.29
CA ARG A 16 -6.07 -18.75 -25.67
C ARG A 16 -5.03 -19.36 -24.72
N LEU A 17 -5.39 -19.52 -23.43
CA LEU A 17 -4.50 -20.04 -22.40
C LEU A 17 -4.56 -21.55 -22.23
N MET A 18 -5.36 -22.27 -23.05
CA MET A 18 -5.66 -23.69 -22.81
C MET A 18 -4.45 -24.59 -23.07
N ARG A 19 -3.58 -24.23 -23.97
CA ARG A 19 -2.39 -25.01 -24.40
C ARG A 19 -1.08 -24.31 -24.08
N GLU A 20 -1.14 -23.09 -23.56
CA GLU A 20 0.01 -22.23 -23.36
C GLU A 20 0.36 -22.15 -21.87
N SER A 21 1.64 -22.01 -21.59
CA SER A 21 2.09 -21.70 -20.23
C SER A 21 1.58 -20.32 -19.83
N LEU A 22 1.08 -20.18 -18.61
CA LEU A 22 0.73 -18.87 -18.02
C LEU A 22 1.93 -17.92 -17.91
N GLN A 23 3.15 -18.41 -18.13
CA GLN A 23 4.37 -17.60 -18.20
C GLN A 23 4.72 -17.13 -19.60
N ASN A 24 3.97 -17.56 -20.61
CA ASN A 24 4.20 -17.10 -21.98
C ASN A 24 3.76 -15.64 -22.12
N LYS A 25 4.73 -14.74 -22.22
CA LYS A 25 4.50 -13.29 -22.30
C LYS A 25 3.69 -12.88 -23.52
N ASP A 26 3.84 -13.58 -24.65
CA ASP A 26 3.11 -13.27 -25.89
C ASP A 26 1.62 -13.55 -25.75
N VAL A 27 1.27 -14.60 -24.99
CA VAL A 27 -0.13 -14.92 -24.69
C VAL A 27 -0.71 -13.94 -23.68
N LEU A 28 0.05 -13.58 -22.65
CA LEU A 28 -0.39 -12.69 -21.58
C LEU A 28 -0.44 -11.21 -22.02
N SER A 29 0.46 -10.78 -22.90
CA SER A 29 0.51 -9.39 -23.39
C SER A 29 -0.63 -9.02 -24.33
N ASN A 30 -1.26 -10.00 -24.93
CA ASN A 30 -2.25 -9.82 -25.99
C ASN A 30 -3.69 -9.89 -25.45
N THR A 31 -3.98 -9.21 -24.35
CA THR A 31 -5.33 -9.06 -23.82
C THR A 31 -5.98 -7.80 -24.38
N ASP A 32 -7.28 -7.86 -24.67
CA ASP A 32 -8.04 -6.71 -25.14
C ASP A 32 -8.35 -5.71 -24.01
N SER A 33 -8.01 -6.05 -22.77
CA SER A 33 -8.22 -5.20 -21.61
C SER A 33 -7.03 -4.24 -21.43
N GLU A 34 -7.26 -2.96 -21.68
CA GLU A 34 -6.25 -1.92 -21.45
C GLU A 34 -6.03 -1.59 -19.99
N ARG A 35 -7.01 -1.89 -19.12
CA ARG A 35 -6.97 -1.62 -17.68
C ARG A 35 -7.76 -2.67 -16.91
N ASP A 36 -7.40 -2.86 -15.65
CA ASP A 36 -8.16 -3.70 -14.73
C ASP A 36 -9.45 -3.00 -14.28
N LEU A 37 -10.42 -3.77 -13.82
CA LEU A 37 -11.64 -3.25 -13.23
C LEU A 37 -11.31 -2.50 -11.94
N GLN A 38 -11.75 -1.25 -11.85
CA GLN A 38 -11.66 -0.48 -10.60
C GLN A 38 -12.85 -0.83 -9.70
N ILE A 39 -12.55 -1.41 -8.53
CA ILE A 39 -13.58 -1.87 -7.59
C ILE A 39 -14.01 -0.72 -6.68
N PHE A 40 -13.06 0.08 -6.19
CA PHE A 40 -13.30 1.19 -5.26
C PHE A 40 -12.67 2.52 -5.72
N PRO A 41 -13.13 3.09 -6.86
CA PRO A 41 -12.52 4.28 -7.46
C PRO A 41 -12.70 5.57 -6.65
N ASP A 42 -13.56 5.59 -5.65
CA ASP A 42 -13.86 6.71 -4.75
C ASP A 42 -13.20 6.57 -3.37
N VAL A 43 -12.52 5.46 -3.10
CA VAL A 43 -11.85 5.19 -1.83
C VAL A 43 -10.39 5.61 -1.89
N SER A 44 -9.89 6.23 -0.83
CA SER A 44 -8.46 6.52 -0.65
C SER A 44 -7.84 5.53 0.34
N LEU A 45 -6.62 5.05 0.03
CA LEU A 45 -5.79 4.37 1.01
C LEU A 45 -5.01 5.39 1.82
N VAL A 46 -4.93 5.20 3.14
CA VAL A 46 -4.09 5.99 4.05
C VAL A 46 -3.14 5.02 4.77
N SER A 47 -1.84 5.13 4.48
CA SER A 47 -0.78 4.38 5.17
C SER A 47 -0.17 5.25 6.25
N ILE A 48 -0.24 4.83 7.52
CA ILE A 48 0.37 5.53 8.64
C ILE A 48 1.68 4.83 9.00
N GLY A 49 2.79 5.56 8.90
CA GLY A 49 4.12 5.02 9.12
C GLY A 49 4.33 4.52 10.56
N GLY A 50 4.90 3.32 10.70
CA GLY A 50 5.21 2.74 11.99
C GLY A 50 6.31 3.52 12.71
N GLN A 51 7.52 3.55 12.14
CA GLN A 51 8.66 4.24 12.74
C GLN A 51 8.48 5.76 12.75
N SER A 52 7.94 6.33 11.67
CA SER A 52 7.80 7.77 11.52
C SER A 52 6.70 8.37 12.40
N ILE A 53 5.65 7.60 12.75
CA ILE A 53 4.50 8.09 13.52
C ILE A 53 4.31 7.30 14.81
N PHE A 54 4.10 5.98 14.74
CA PHE A 54 3.75 5.19 15.93
C PHE A 54 4.86 5.15 16.99
N ASP A 55 6.12 5.02 16.57
CA ASP A 55 7.26 4.97 17.51
C ASP A 55 7.54 6.33 18.18
N ARG A 56 6.94 7.42 17.70
CA ARG A 56 6.99 8.74 18.35
C ARG A 56 6.00 8.90 19.50
N GLY A 57 5.08 7.95 19.64
CA GLY A 57 4.13 7.90 20.76
C GLY A 57 3.03 8.96 20.66
N LYS A 58 2.52 9.36 21.84
CA LYS A 58 1.31 10.17 21.97
C LYS A 58 1.36 11.50 21.23
N ASP A 59 2.53 12.14 21.19
CA ASP A 59 2.69 13.49 20.63
C ASP A 59 2.53 13.52 19.09
N ALA A 60 2.72 12.37 18.43
CA ALA A 60 2.44 12.19 17.01
C ALA A 60 1.07 11.55 16.75
N ILE A 61 0.71 10.55 17.58
CA ILE A 61 -0.51 9.75 17.34
C ILE A 61 -1.77 10.55 17.66
N LEU A 62 -1.84 11.25 18.80
CA LEU A 62 -3.08 11.91 19.23
C LEU A 62 -3.50 13.07 18.31
N PRO A 63 -2.62 13.95 17.82
CA PRO A 63 -3.00 14.95 16.82
C PRO A 63 -3.52 14.33 15.51
N LEU A 64 -2.88 13.26 15.04
CA LEU A 64 -3.32 12.55 13.84
C LEU A 64 -4.68 11.87 14.03
N VAL A 65 -4.91 11.26 15.21
CA VAL A 65 -6.23 10.69 15.57
C VAL A 65 -7.29 11.79 15.59
N ALA A 66 -7.00 12.96 16.17
CA ALA A 66 -7.92 14.08 16.17
C ALA A 66 -8.26 14.55 14.74
N GLU A 67 -7.25 14.63 13.85
CA GLU A 67 -7.45 14.95 12.43
C GLU A 67 -8.33 13.91 11.73
N LEU A 68 -8.08 12.62 11.95
CA LEU A 68 -8.88 11.52 11.39
C LEU A 68 -10.34 11.58 11.87
N VAL A 69 -10.58 11.91 13.13
CA VAL A 69 -11.94 12.09 13.68
C VAL A 69 -12.68 13.24 12.99
N GLU A 70 -11.99 14.36 12.75
CA GLU A 70 -12.59 15.49 12.01
C GLU A 70 -12.88 15.11 10.55
N ILE A 71 -11.98 14.40 9.87
CA ILE A 71 -12.18 13.93 8.50
C ILE A 71 -13.44 13.04 8.40
N LYS A 72 -13.65 12.16 9.38
CA LYS A 72 -14.82 11.26 9.41
C LYS A 72 -16.17 11.96 9.51
N LYS A 73 -16.24 13.21 9.93
CA LYS A 73 -17.50 13.99 9.93
C LYS A 73 -18.02 14.21 8.52
N ASP A 74 -17.12 14.24 7.53
CA ASP A 74 -17.48 14.26 6.12
C ASP A 74 -17.66 12.81 5.61
N ARG A 75 -18.90 12.36 5.55
CA ARG A 75 -19.26 11.00 5.09
C ARG A 75 -18.97 10.74 3.62
N SER A 76 -18.67 11.79 2.83
CA SER A 76 -18.25 11.63 1.43
C SER A 76 -16.82 11.12 1.30
N VAL A 77 -16.01 11.26 2.34
CA VAL A 77 -14.63 10.80 2.38
C VAL A 77 -14.59 9.33 2.79
N LYS A 78 -14.35 8.46 1.82
CA LYS A 78 -14.14 7.02 2.05
C LYS A 78 -12.65 6.72 2.08
N MET A 79 -12.20 6.05 3.14
CA MET A 79 -10.80 5.66 3.30
C MET A 79 -10.64 4.29 3.97
N VAL A 80 -9.59 3.59 3.59
CA VAL A 80 -9.05 2.43 4.30
C VAL A 80 -7.74 2.86 4.93
N ILE A 81 -7.54 2.57 6.22
CA ILE A 81 -6.30 2.90 6.92
C ILE A 81 -5.46 1.63 7.07
N GLY A 82 -4.19 1.72 6.71
CA GLY A 82 -3.18 0.72 7.03
C GLY A 82 -2.08 1.34 7.89
N VAL A 83 -1.32 0.50 8.58
CA VAL A 83 -0.27 0.95 9.51
C VAL A 83 1.01 0.16 9.32
N GLY A 84 2.15 0.79 9.53
CA GLY A 84 3.44 0.12 9.56
C GLY A 84 3.78 -0.43 10.95
N GLY A 85 4.60 -1.47 11.01
CA GLY A 85 4.97 -2.15 12.26
C GLY A 85 6.01 -1.41 13.13
N GLY A 86 6.75 -0.45 12.56
CA GLY A 86 7.73 0.36 13.27
C GLY A 86 9.05 -0.36 13.60
N THR A 87 9.79 0.18 14.55
CA THR A 87 11.12 -0.33 14.96
C THR A 87 11.04 -1.75 15.54
N ARG A 88 9.91 -2.12 16.14
CA ARG A 88 9.68 -3.48 16.67
C ARG A 88 9.81 -4.56 15.60
N VAL A 89 9.39 -4.28 14.37
CA VAL A 89 9.58 -5.20 13.23
C VAL A 89 11.06 -5.52 13.04
N ARG A 90 11.93 -4.51 13.03
CA ARG A 90 13.37 -4.70 12.82
C ARG A 90 13.99 -5.56 13.89
N HIS A 91 13.63 -5.32 15.16
CA HIS A 91 14.10 -6.14 16.28
C HIS A 91 13.62 -7.58 16.19
N THR A 92 12.33 -7.78 15.89
CA THR A 92 11.74 -9.12 15.74
C THR A 92 12.35 -9.89 14.58
N ILE A 93 12.57 -9.24 13.43
CA ILE A 93 13.23 -9.85 12.26
C ILE A 93 14.68 -10.21 12.58
N SER A 94 15.41 -9.38 13.32
CA SER A 94 16.79 -9.71 13.72
C SER A 94 16.83 -11.01 14.52
N ILE A 95 15.95 -11.16 15.51
CA ILE A 95 15.83 -12.41 16.28
C ILE A 95 15.46 -13.60 15.38
N ALA A 96 14.50 -13.40 14.50
CA ALA A 96 14.04 -14.46 13.59
C ALA A 96 15.13 -14.91 12.61
N ALA A 97 15.92 -13.96 12.11
CA ALA A 97 17.06 -14.25 11.24
C ALA A 97 18.17 -15.01 12.00
N ASP A 98 18.49 -14.61 13.24
CA ASP A 98 19.47 -15.31 14.09
C ASP A 98 19.02 -16.75 14.39
N LEU A 99 17.72 -16.99 14.51
CA LEU A 99 17.13 -18.32 14.68
C LEU A 99 17.02 -19.12 13.37
N GLY A 100 17.34 -18.53 12.23
CA GLY A 100 17.26 -19.19 10.92
C GLY A 100 15.83 -19.45 10.46
N LEU A 101 14.87 -18.61 10.84
CA LEU A 101 13.48 -18.79 10.40
C LEU A 101 13.36 -18.57 8.89
N PRO A 102 12.46 -19.34 8.21
CA PRO A 102 12.20 -19.13 6.79
C PRO A 102 11.52 -17.78 6.55
N VAL A 103 11.68 -17.23 5.33
CA VAL A 103 11.14 -15.92 4.94
C VAL A 103 9.65 -15.80 5.23
N GLY A 104 8.85 -16.82 4.92
CA GLY A 104 7.41 -16.83 5.22
C GLY A 104 7.12 -16.77 6.72
N GLY A 105 7.96 -17.38 7.57
CA GLY A 105 7.86 -17.26 9.02
C GLY A 105 8.15 -15.83 9.49
N MET A 106 9.19 -15.19 8.93
CA MET A 106 9.50 -13.78 9.20
C MET A 106 8.37 -12.85 8.73
N ALA A 107 7.80 -13.10 7.55
CA ALA A 107 6.67 -12.33 7.04
C ALA A 107 5.45 -12.37 7.98
N GLN A 108 5.16 -13.53 8.59
CA GLN A 108 4.09 -13.64 9.59
C GLN A 108 4.38 -12.78 10.84
N LEU A 109 5.63 -12.73 11.29
CA LEU A 109 6.01 -11.89 12.42
C LEU A 109 5.87 -10.39 12.10
N VAL A 110 6.22 -9.98 10.88
CA VAL A 110 6.00 -8.59 10.42
C VAL A 110 4.53 -8.24 10.45
N GLY A 111 3.69 -9.09 9.86
CA GLY A 111 2.23 -8.91 9.88
C GLY A 111 1.66 -8.79 11.28
N ALA A 112 2.13 -9.61 12.24
CA ALA A 112 1.70 -9.54 13.62
C ALA A 112 2.10 -8.22 14.29
N MET A 113 3.26 -7.65 13.96
CA MET A 113 3.68 -6.34 14.49
C MET A 113 2.85 -5.19 13.92
N GLU A 114 2.46 -5.28 12.65
CA GLU A 114 1.54 -4.32 12.04
C GLU A 114 0.15 -4.41 12.64
N GLU A 115 -0.33 -5.62 12.90
CA GLU A 115 -1.59 -5.86 13.59
C GLU A 115 -1.63 -5.20 14.97
N LEU A 116 -0.55 -5.26 15.75
CA LEU A 116 -0.46 -4.56 17.04
C LEU A 116 -0.70 -3.05 16.89
N ASN A 117 -0.08 -2.40 15.91
CA ASN A 117 -0.28 -0.97 15.66
C ASN A 117 -1.69 -0.68 15.14
N ALA A 118 -2.26 -1.55 14.32
CA ALA A 118 -3.63 -1.43 13.84
C ALA A 118 -4.64 -1.54 15.00
N ILE A 119 -4.46 -2.47 15.93
CA ILE A 119 -5.29 -2.62 17.12
C ILE A 119 -5.17 -1.38 18.02
N LEU A 120 -3.93 -0.87 18.22
CA LEU A 120 -3.71 0.36 18.98
C LEU A 120 -4.48 1.53 18.36
N LEU A 121 -4.32 1.76 17.06
CA LEU A 121 -5.04 2.82 16.36
C LEU A 121 -6.54 2.64 16.44
N ASN A 122 -7.03 1.42 16.20
CA ASN A 122 -8.45 1.11 16.30
C ASN A 122 -9.00 1.38 17.69
N THR A 123 -8.25 1.06 18.77
CA THR A 123 -8.68 1.33 20.14
C THR A 123 -8.95 2.82 20.37
N LEU A 124 -8.14 3.70 19.74
CA LEU A 124 -8.33 5.15 19.83
C LEU A 124 -9.49 5.65 18.94
N LEU A 125 -9.73 5.01 17.80
CA LEU A 125 -10.73 5.43 16.82
C LEU A 125 -12.09 4.70 16.97
N ALA A 126 -12.18 3.61 17.72
CA ALA A 126 -13.40 2.83 17.87
C ALA A 126 -14.60 3.64 18.36
N PRO A 127 -14.46 4.57 19.37
CA PRO A 127 -15.57 5.44 19.77
C PRO A 127 -16.08 6.35 18.64
N HIS A 128 -15.29 6.51 17.59
CA HIS A 128 -15.57 7.34 16.42
C HIS A 128 -15.97 6.51 15.20
N GLY A 129 -16.26 5.20 15.35
CA GLY A 129 -16.75 4.34 14.29
C GLY A 129 -15.64 3.83 13.37
N SER A 130 -14.57 3.28 13.91
CA SER A 130 -13.63 2.45 13.17
C SER A 130 -13.78 0.98 13.56
N MET A 131 -13.33 0.09 12.67
CA MET A 131 -13.25 -1.35 12.94
C MET A 131 -11.99 -1.94 12.32
N PRO A 132 -11.35 -2.91 12.99
CA PRO A 132 -10.27 -3.67 12.38
C PRO A 132 -10.85 -4.57 11.28
N MET A 133 -10.16 -4.64 10.16
CA MET A 133 -10.55 -5.45 9.01
C MET A 133 -9.44 -6.46 8.71
N GLN A 134 -9.77 -7.73 8.78
CA GLN A 134 -8.88 -8.81 8.41
C GLN A 134 -8.57 -8.76 6.90
N ARG A 135 -7.39 -9.21 6.51
CA ARG A 135 -6.95 -9.20 5.10
C ARG A 135 -7.88 -9.96 4.15
N ASP A 136 -8.57 -10.99 4.63
CA ASP A 136 -9.46 -11.80 3.81
C ASP A 136 -10.89 -11.22 3.71
N HIS A 137 -11.14 -10.06 4.37
CA HIS A 137 -12.44 -9.40 4.45
C HIS A 137 -12.55 -8.12 3.59
N PHE A 138 -11.70 -7.96 2.58
CA PHE A 138 -11.76 -6.78 1.70
C PHE A 138 -13.08 -6.67 0.91
N TRP A 139 -13.78 -7.78 0.72
CA TRP A 139 -15.10 -7.79 0.08
C TRP A 139 -16.19 -7.21 0.97
N ASP A 140 -15.95 -7.04 2.26
CA ASP A 140 -16.88 -6.43 3.22
C ASP A 140 -16.80 -4.90 3.21
N LEU A 141 -15.84 -4.30 2.50
CA LEU A 141 -15.64 -2.85 2.43
C LEU A 141 -16.91 -2.05 2.10
N PRO A 142 -17.78 -2.47 1.15
CA PRO A 142 -19.04 -1.76 0.91
C PRO A 142 -19.90 -1.65 2.16
N LEU A 143 -19.98 -2.72 2.98
CA LEU A 143 -20.77 -2.74 4.22
C LEU A 143 -20.20 -1.76 5.26
N TYR A 144 -18.86 -1.69 5.39
CA TYR A 144 -18.22 -0.72 6.27
C TYR A 144 -18.53 0.72 5.86
N PHE A 145 -18.40 1.03 4.58
CA PHE A 145 -18.66 2.38 4.07
C PHE A 145 -20.13 2.79 4.21
N ASP A 146 -21.06 1.89 3.90
CA ASP A 146 -22.50 2.14 4.05
C ASP A 146 -22.89 2.37 5.52
N ALA A 147 -22.25 1.66 6.45
CA ALA A 147 -22.42 1.86 7.88
C ALA A 147 -21.69 3.12 8.42
N GLY A 148 -20.92 3.84 7.60
CA GLY A 148 -20.10 4.98 8.02
C GLY A 148 -18.90 4.57 8.88
N ILE A 149 -18.44 3.33 8.75
CA ILE A 149 -17.29 2.78 9.46
C ILE A 149 -16.02 3.01 8.65
N THR A 150 -14.94 3.41 9.33
CA THR A 150 -13.60 3.45 8.74
C THR A 150 -12.88 2.14 9.03
N PRO A 151 -12.60 1.30 8.02
CA PRO A 151 -11.85 0.07 8.20
C PRO A 151 -10.37 0.35 8.42
N ILE A 152 -9.78 -0.36 9.39
CA ILE A 152 -8.34 -0.38 9.64
C ILE A 152 -7.83 -1.75 9.25
N ALA A 153 -7.05 -1.82 8.17
CA ALA A 153 -6.51 -3.07 7.65
C ALA A 153 -5.49 -3.67 8.62
N ILE A 154 -5.70 -4.93 8.96
CA ILE A 154 -4.81 -5.71 9.82
C ILE A 154 -3.99 -6.65 8.94
N SER A 155 -2.70 -6.76 9.22
CA SER A 155 -1.80 -7.71 8.55
C SER A 155 -1.93 -7.62 7.02
N VAL A 156 -1.49 -6.51 6.47
CA VAL A 156 -1.65 -6.19 5.05
C VAL A 156 -0.85 -7.16 4.18
N PRO A 157 -1.40 -7.64 3.04
CA PRO A 157 -0.62 -8.38 2.06
C PRO A 157 0.59 -7.54 1.59
N PRO A 158 1.70 -8.15 1.15
CA PRO A 158 1.81 -9.57 0.82
C PRO A 158 2.24 -10.48 1.97
N TYR A 159 2.22 -10.07 3.21
CA TYR A 159 2.71 -10.87 4.33
C TYR A 159 1.89 -12.16 4.54
N HIS A 160 2.46 -13.27 4.11
CA HIS A 160 1.88 -14.59 4.35
C HIS A 160 2.98 -15.66 4.44
N PHE A 161 2.61 -16.82 4.94
CA PHE A 161 3.56 -17.92 5.16
C PHE A 161 4.24 -18.41 3.87
N TRP A 162 3.58 -18.29 2.73
CA TRP A 162 4.05 -18.76 1.43
C TRP A 162 4.89 -17.71 0.67
N GLU A 163 5.58 -16.84 1.39
CA GLU A 163 6.49 -15.88 0.78
C GLU A 163 7.59 -16.59 -0.02
N PRO A 164 7.85 -16.18 -1.26
CA PRO A 164 8.96 -16.72 -2.03
C PRO A 164 10.29 -16.31 -1.41
N PRO A 165 11.32 -17.14 -1.49
CA PRO A 165 12.66 -16.73 -1.11
C PRO A 165 13.07 -15.49 -1.91
N PRO A 166 13.71 -14.49 -1.28
CA PRO A 166 14.24 -13.34 -2.00
C PRO A 166 15.37 -13.77 -2.95
N ALA A 167 15.59 -12.99 -4.01
CA ALA A 167 16.69 -13.23 -4.94
C ALA A 167 18.06 -13.09 -4.26
N GLU A 168 18.16 -12.21 -3.26
CA GLU A 168 19.36 -11.98 -2.47
C GLU A 168 19.01 -11.86 -0.99
N GLY A 169 19.88 -12.40 -0.13
CA GLY A 169 19.68 -12.35 1.32
C GLY A 169 18.65 -13.33 1.85
N HIS A 170 18.15 -13.08 3.05
CA HIS A 170 17.24 -13.96 3.79
C HIS A 170 16.02 -13.23 4.36
N LEU A 171 15.87 -11.93 4.08
CA LEU A 171 14.78 -11.11 4.61
C LEU A 171 13.70 -10.87 3.56
N PRO A 172 12.44 -10.66 3.95
CA PRO A 172 11.41 -10.18 3.04
C PRO A 172 11.87 -8.88 2.34
N THR A 173 11.72 -8.80 1.02
CA THR A 173 12.20 -7.67 0.20
C THR A 173 11.23 -6.50 0.20
N HIS A 174 10.07 -6.64 0.79
CA HIS A 174 9.00 -5.63 0.79
C HIS A 174 8.53 -5.33 2.22
N GLY A 175 7.98 -4.13 2.38
CA GLY A 175 7.43 -3.64 3.64
C GLY A 175 5.94 -3.32 3.55
N SER A 176 5.41 -2.68 4.62
CA SER A 176 4.00 -2.27 4.70
C SER A 176 3.58 -1.30 3.61
N ASP A 177 4.49 -0.41 3.20
CA ASP A 177 4.19 0.56 2.15
C ASP A 177 3.89 -0.15 0.82
N PHE A 178 4.67 -1.17 0.48
CA PHE A 178 4.45 -1.97 -0.71
C PHE A 178 3.14 -2.75 -0.66
N GLY A 179 2.85 -3.41 0.47
CA GLY A 179 1.60 -4.15 0.63
C GLY A 179 0.36 -3.27 0.53
N LEU A 180 0.40 -2.08 1.16
CA LEU A 180 -0.69 -1.11 1.08
C LEU A 180 -0.84 -0.51 -0.32
N PHE A 181 0.27 -0.28 -1.02
CA PHE A 181 0.24 0.10 -2.44
C PHE A 181 -0.47 -0.98 -3.29
N GLN A 182 -0.11 -2.27 -3.11
CA GLN A 182 -0.75 -3.36 -3.83
C GLN A 182 -2.25 -3.43 -3.55
N LEU A 183 -2.65 -3.27 -2.29
CA LEU A 183 -4.06 -3.21 -1.91
C LEU A 183 -4.80 -2.10 -2.68
N ALA A 184 -4.21 -0.90 -2.74
CA ALA A 184 -4.80 0.22 -3.44
C ALA A 184 -4.91 0.00 -4.95
N ASP A 185 -3.89 -0.59 -5.57
CA ASP A 185 -3.90 -0.88 -7.01
C ASP A 185 -4.87 -1.99 -7.37
N VAL A 186 -4.84 -3.13 -6.64
CA VAL A 186 -5.72 -4.28 -6.90
C VAL A 186 -7.20 -3.90 -6.77
N LEU A 187 -7.55 -3.09 -5.77
CA LEU A 187 -8.92 -2.63 -5.56
C LEU A 187 -9.27 -1.39 -6.41
N GLY A 188 -8.34 -0.88 -7.20
CA GLY A 188 -8.56 0.28 -8.08
C GLY A 188 -8.94 1.54 -7.30
N MET A 189 -8.27 1.79 -6.17
CA MET A 189 -8.56 2.94 -5.32
C MET A 189 -8.14 4.26 -5.97
N LYS A 190 -8.76 5.35 -5.54
CA LYS A 190 -8.56 6.71 -6.03
C LYS A 190 -7.11 7.18 -5.92
N GLN A 191 -6.50 6.93 -4.77
CA GLN A 191 -5.13 7.33 -4.43
C GLN A 191 -4.61 6.56 -3.22
N ALA A 192 -3.28 6.53 -3.05
CA ALA A 192 -2.64 6.10 -1.82
C ALA A 192 -1.91 7.28 -1.17
N ILE A 193 -2.16 7.51 0.13
CA ILE A 193 -1.56 8.60 0.91
C ILE A 193 -0.68 7.96 1.98
N PHE A 194 0.62 8.27 1.93
CA PHE A 194 1.60 7.81 2.90
C PHE A 194 1.91 8.91 3.91
N VAL A 195 1.53 8.68 5.15
CA VAL A 195 1.74 9.60 6.27
C VAL A 195 3.05 9.26 6.94
N LYS A 196 4.02 10.14 6.80
CA LYS A 196 5.40 10.01 7.31
C LYS A 196 5.76 11.19 8.22
N ASP A 197 7.00 11.28 8.66
CA ASP A 197 7.52 12.37 9.50
C ASP A 197 8.35 13.41 8.73
N GLU A 198 8.28 13.36 7.40
CA GLU A 198 8.95 14.30 6.50
C GLU A 198 7.92 15.06 5.64
N ASP A 199 8.27 16.26 5.22
CA ASP A 199 7.39 17.13 4.42
C ASP A 199 7.11 16.62 3.00
N GLY A 200 7.58 15.43 2.67
CA GLY A 200 7.45 14.77 1.39
C GLY A 200 8.68 13.97 1.02
N LEU A 201 8.84 13.66 -0.26
CA LEU A 201 10.01 12.99 -0.82
C LEU A 201 11.07 14.02 -1.19
N TYR A 202 12.32 13.68 -0.91
CA TYR A 202 13.50 14.51 -1.22
C TYR A 202 14.45 13.79 -2.15
N ASP A 203 15.30 14.53 -2.85
CA ASP A 203 16.37 14.00 -3.70
C ASP A 203 17.47 13.26 -2.89
N LYS A 204 17.56 13.53 -1.59
CA LYS A 204 18.44 12.89 -0.60
C LYS A 204 17.91 13.14 0.80
N ASP A 205 18.40 12.37 1.77
CA ASP A 205 17.95 12.46 3.16
C ASP A 205 18.13 13.89 3.73
N PRO A 206 17.06 14.61 4.05
CA PRO A 206 17.15 15.99 4.57
C PRO A 206 17.77 16.05 5.97
N LYS A 207 17.77 14.95 6.75
CA LYS A 207 18.40 14.87 8.06
C LYS A 207 19.92 14.81 7.95
N LYS A 208 20.44 14.26 6.85
CA LYS A 208 21.88 14.16 6.59
C LYS A 208 22.41 15.29 5.73
N HIS A 209 21.56 15.89 4.88
CA HIS A 209 21.96 16.85 3.85
C HIS A 209 21.11 18.11 3.88
N LYS A 210 21.66 19.22 4.39
CA LYS A 210 20.98 20.53 4.41
C LYS A 210 20.60 21.06 3.02
N SER A 211 21.22 20.56 1.96
CA SER A 211 20.94 20.92 0.56
C SER A 211 19.92 19.99 -0.10
N ALA A 212 19.25 19.13 0.66
CA ALA A 212 18.20 18.28 0.14
C ALA A 212 17.03 19.09 -0.41
N LYS A 213 16.55 18.73 -1.60
CA LYS A 213 15.45 19.41 -2.28
C LYS A 213 14.22 18.51 -2.28
N LYS A 214 13.11 19.06 -1.78
CA LYS A 214 11.83 18.36 -1.78
C LYS A 214 11.22 18.35 -3.18
N PHE A 215 10.67 17.23 -3.59
CA PHE A 215 9.79 17.14 -4.74
C PHE A 215 8.39 17.65 -4.34
N GLY A 216 7.82 18.59 -5.10
CA GLY A 216 6.42 19.00 -4.93
C GLY A 216 5.50 18.05 -5.67
N ARG A 217 5.50 18.13 -7.01
CA ARG A 217 4.79 17.22 -7.91
C ARG A 217 5.80 16.64 -8.92
N ILE A 218 5.76 15.33 -9.11
CA ILE A 218 6.70 14.63 -9.99
C ILE A 218 5.98 13.46 -10.66
N THR A 219 6.40 13.11 -11.89
CA THR A 219 5.92 11.88 -12.51
C THR A 219 6.71 10.67 -12.01
N LEU A 220 6.11 9.48 -12.07
CA LEU A 220 6.82 8.25 -11.74
C LEU A 220 8.04 8.06 -12.65
N ALA A 221 7.92 8.38 -13.94
CA ALA A 221 9.00 8.26 -14.90
C ALA A 221 10.20 9.15 -14.53
N ASP A 222 9.94 10.43 -14.23
CA ASP A 222 10.99 11.39 -13.83
C ASP A 222 11.62 10.99 -12.49
N LEU A 223 10.81 10.54 -11.53
CA LEU A 223 11.30 10.06 -10.25
C LEU A 223 12.26 8.88 -10.43
N MET A 224 11.94 7.92 -11.29
CA MET A 224 12.77 6.75 -11.54
C MET A 224 14.11 7.07 -12.20
N THR A 225 14.25 8.21 -12.90
CA THR A 225 15.52 8.65 -13.48
C THR A 225 16.49 9.24 -12.46
N GLN A 226 15.97 9.77 -11.35
CA GLN A 226 16.72 10.45 -10.29
C GLN A 226 16.42 9.85 -8.92
N PHE A 227 16.19 8.53 -8.89
CA PHE A 227 15.68 7.85 -7.70
C PHE A 227 16.62 8.02 -6.52
N PRO A 228 16.13 8.57 -5.38
CA PRO A 228 16.99 8.78 -4.21
C PRO A 228 17.41 7.44 -3.61
N GLN A 229 18.69 7.34 -3.21
CA GLN A 229 19.20 6.15 -2.53
C GLN A 229 18.58 5.96 -1.14
N ASP A 230 18.35 7.07 -0.42
CA ASP A 230 17.67 7.09 0.89
C ASP A 230 16.19 7.46 0.68
N ASN A 231 15.35 6.46 0.43
CA ASN A 231 13.93 6.69 0.20
C ASN A 231 13.10 6.42 1.46
N ILE A 232 12.04 7.22 1.66
CA ILE A 232 11.11 7.07 2.78
C ILE A 232 9.99 6.06 2.53
N LEU A 233 9.88 5.53 1.32
CA LEU A 233 8.97 4.44 0.93
C LEU A 233 9.77 3.23 0.44
N ASP A 234 9.16 2.07 0.49
CA ASP A 234 9.73 0.84 -0.04
C ASP A 234 10.09 0.98 -1.53
N GLN A 235 11.31 0.66 -1.89
CA GLN A 235 11.78 0.78 -3.28
C GLN A 235 10.98 -0.11 -4.24
N GLU A 236 10.62 -1.31 -3.79
CA GLU A 236 9.83 -2.27 -4.57
C GLU A 236 8.45 -1.71 -4.97
N LEU A 237 7.89 -0.80 -4.17
CA LEU A 237 6.64 -0.11 -4.52
C LEU A 237 6.76 0.59 -5.87
N PHE A 238 7.84 1.34 -6.09
CA PHE A 238 8.03 2.11 -7.32
C PHE A 238 8.31 1.21 -8.53
N HIS A 239 9.04 0.11 -8.33
CA HIS A 239 9.28 -0.88 -9.37
C HIS A 239 7.97 -1.56 -9.80
N ALA A 240 7.14 -1.98 -8.85
CA ALA A 240 5.84 -2.58 -9.13
C ALA A 240 4.87 -1.58 -9.78
N TRP A 241 4.91 -0.31 -9.36
CA TRP A 241 4.01 0.71 -9.87
C TRP A 241 4.17 0.99 -11.36
N LYS A 242 5.35 0.73 -11.94
CA LYS A 242 5.53 0.84 -13.41
C LYS A 242 4.51 -0.01 -14.16
N ASN A 243 4.26 -1.22 -13.67
CA ASN A 243 3.38 -2.19 -14.30
C ASN A 243 1.94 -2.19 -13.75
N ALA A 244 1.72 -1.56 -12.59
CA ALA A 244 0.39 -1.42 -12.00
C ALA A 244 -0.53 -0.63 -12.93
N LYS A 245 -1.83 -0.96 -12.98
CA LYS A 245 -2.75 -0.39 -13.95
C LYS A 245 -3.70 0.65 -13.37
N ASN A 246 -4.12 0.49 -12.12
CA ASN A 246 -5.23 1.25 -11.56
C ASN A 246 -4.78 2.48 -10.77
N LEU A 247 -3.83 2.33 -9.86
CA LEU A 247 -3.39 3.44 -9.02
C LEU A 247 -2.60 4.48 -9.82
N LYS A 248 -3.13 5.71 -9.90
CA LYS A 248 -2.54 6.80 -10.70
C LYS A 248 -1.87 7.88 -9.86
N ARG A 249 -2.13 7.91 -8.55
CA ARG A 249 -1.67 8.98 -7.66
C ARG A 249 -1.22 8.42 -6.32
N ILE A 250 -0.01 8.80 -5.91
CA ILE A 250 0.54 8.60 -4.57
C ILE A 250 0.83 9.98 -3.99
N VAL A 251 0.49 10.17 -2.71
CA VAL A 251 0.79 11.40 -1.97
C VAL A 251 1.59 11.05 -0.72
N ILE A 252 2.64 11.78 -0.44
CA ILE A 252 3.45 11.64 0.77
C ILE A 252 3.28 12.90 1.59
N VAL A 253 2.79 12.78 2.82
CA VAL A 253 2.50 13.93 3.70
C VAL A 253 3.19 13.78 5.05
N ASN A 254 3.48 14.92 5.67
CA ASN A 254 3.99 14.96 7.04
C ASN A 254 2.83 14.86 8.04
N GLY A 255 2.71 13.72 8.71
CA GLY A 255 1.68 13.47 9.72
C GLY A 255 1.89 14.23 11.03
N LEU A 256 3.04 14.88 11.20
CA LEU A 256 3.31 15.75 12.35
C LEU A 256 2.81 17.19 12.14
N VAL A 257 2.38 17.50 10.92
CA VAL A 257 1.83 18.83 10.56
C VAL A 257 0.32 18.72 10.38
N PRO A 258 -0.47 19.30 11.30
CA PRO A 258 -1.93 19.22 11.25
C PRO A 258 -2.52 19.71 9.93
N GLY A 259 -3.55 19.00 9.44
CA GLY A 259 -4.29 19.35 8.23
C GLY A 259 -3.68 18.87 6.92
N GLN A 260 -2.46 18.33 6.91
CA GLN A 260 -1.86 17.82 5.67
C GLN A 260 -2.59 16.58 5.14
N LEU A 261 -2.97 15.64 6.01
CA LEU A 261 -3.76 14.47 5.60
C LEU A 261 -5.13 14.89 5.05
N THR A 262 -5.80 15.82 5.73
CA THR A 262 -7.10 16.37 5.30
C THR A 262 -7.02 16.95 3.88
N ARG A 263 -6.00 17.76 3.61
CA ARG A 263 -5.78 18.38 2.31
C ARG A 263 -5.48 17.34 1.22
N ALA A 264 -4.66 16.34 1.53
CA ALA A 264 -4.36 15.24 0.61
C ALA A 264 -5.62 14.44 0.24
N LEU A 265 -6.49 14.12 1.22
CA LEU A 265 -7.76 13.42 0.99
C LEU A 265 -8.72 14.22 0.11
N LYS A 266 -8.72 15.56 0.22
CA LYS A 266 -9.46 16.46 -0.67
C LYS A 266 -8.88 16.57 -2.08
N GLY A 267 -7.72 15.93 -2.34
CA GLY A 267 -7.08 15.93 -3.65
C GLY A 267 -6.17 17.12 -3.91
N GLU A 268 -5.87 17.92 -2.89
CA GLU A 268 -4.91 19.03 -3.01
C GLU A 268 -3.48 18.49 -3.21
N ASP A 269 -2.66 19.31 -3.87
CA ASP A 269 -1.22 19.03 -3.98
C ASP A 269 -0.52 19.53 -2.71
N VAL A 270 -0.31 18.59 -1.78
CA VAL A 270 0.36 18.82 -0.50
C VAL A 270 1.46 17.76 -0.31
N GLY A 271 2.54 18.14 0.40
CA GLY A 271 3.68 17.25 0.56
C GLY A 271 4.40 16.97 -0.77
N THR A 272 4.53 15.70 -1.15
CA THR A 272 4.95 15.29 -2.49
C THR A 272 3.83 14.51 -3.15
N VAL A 273 3.49 14.89 -4.38
CA VAL A 273 2.52 14.20 -5.22
C VAL A 273 3.24 13.51 -6.36
N ILE A 274 3.16 12.19 -6.39
CA ILE A 274 3.69 11.39 -7.48
C ILE A 274 2.52 10.93 -8.34
N VAL A 275 2.61 11.15 -9.65
CA VAL A 275 1.57 10.75 -10.61
C VAL A 275 2.14 9.78 -11.62
N LYS A 276 1.34 8.78 -11.95
CA LYS A 276 1.64 7.90 -13.06
C LYS A 276 1.08 8.54 -14.33
N GLU A 277 1.95 8.87 -15.27
CA GLU A 277 1.49 9.26 -16.60
C GLU A 277 0.74 8.08 -17.24
N ALA A 278 -0.36 8.36 -17.91
CA ALA A 278 -0.98 7.37 -18.77
C ALA A 278 0.06 6.95 -19.82
N ALA A 279 0.21 5.64 -20.04
CA ALA A 279 1.01 5.17 -21.14
C ALA A 279 0.52 5.91 -22.40
N ARG A 280 1.40 6.72 -23.01
CA ARG A 280 1.10 7.31 -24.32
C ARG A 280 0.97 6.14 -25.26
N GLY A 281 -0.27 5.83 -25.65
CA GLY A 281 -0.59 4.84 -26.66
C GLY A 281 0.05 5.17 -28.01
#